data_f7df1de934d4f67fdd9b52737e8c1d8b
#
_entry.id   f7df1de934d4f67fdd9b52737e8c1d8b
#
_cell.length_a   1.000
_cell.length_b   1.000
_cell.length_c   1.000
_cell.angle_alpha   90.00
_cell.angle_beta   90.00
_cell.angle_gamma   90.00
#
_symmetry.space_group_name_H-M   'P 1'
#
loop_
_entity.id
_entity.type
_entity.pdbx_description
1 polymer ?
#
loop_
_entity_poly.entity_id
_entity_poly.type
_entity_poly.pdbx_seq_one_letter_code
_entity_poly.pdbx_strand_id
1 'polypeptide(L)'
;MITRYAAMNLLWCVPGVGGSEEYLLRQLDGLSLITHNYQVDVFAPRGFCERHPRIAAAFTVYEAPSSCTRRAERIFLEHTWLAWRTREYQVVHHGGGSIPRFGNKHTLVTIHDVQWIDYPHYVAPVKLKYLNKMVPSSLQRAVRIAVPSRFVAGTLVRAFGIEPKKISVVRHGLEGAFDGETTSSEALRRQFGLGSGPVLVYPAITHPHKNHAFLMQLMASGEGRWGDPSLRLVCMGSQGSAHDDVLQLIDTLGLGNRVVMSGRVSNADRNGLLAMAEAMVFPSEYEGFGAPVIEAMRCGTPVVCSDRGSFPEVVGDAGLVCPLENEAWVRALEAVKMRREELVAAGKDRARAFTSEISATELVEQYDLVLAAARGIR
;
A
#
# COMPACT_ATOMS: atom_id res chain seq x y z
N MET A 1 -22.45 23.17 -15.53
CA MET A 1 -22.19 22.75 -14.13
C MET A 1 -21.12 23.63 -13.55
N ILE A 2 -21.22 24.04 -12.28
CA ILE A 2 -20.18 24.87 -11.63
C ILE A 2 -19.00 23.96 -11.35
N THR A 3 -17.85 24.22 -11.99
CA THR A 3 -16.60 23.49 -11.74
C THR A 3 -16.09 23.80 -10.33
N ARG A 4 -15.81 22.76 -9.55
CA ARG A 4 -15.24 22.85 -8.20
C ARG A 4 -13.74 22.57 -8.27
N TYR A 5 -12.93 23.27 -7.51
CA TYR A 5 -11.47 23.16 -7.54
C TYR A 5 -10.96 22.43 -6.30
N ALA A 6 -10.27 21.32 -6.52
CA ALA A 6 -9.56 20.58 -5.49
C ALA A 6 -8.06 20.55 -5.76
N ALA A 7 -7.25 20.71 -4.72
CA ALA A 7 -5.80 20.60 -4.78
C ALA A 7 -5.38 19.28 -4.09
N MET A 8 -4.60 18.43 -4.75
CA MET A 8 -4.01 17.24 -4.15
C MET A 8 -2.53 17.47 -3.89
N ASN A 9 -2.13 17.42 -2.61
CA ASN A 9 -0.73 17.56 -2.18
C ASN A 9 -0.01 16.22 -2.22
N LEU A 10 0.91 16.08 -3.16
CA LEU A 10 1.80 14.94 -3.35
C LEU A 10 3.29 15.33 -3.21
N LEU A 11 3.64 16.43 -2.53
CA LEU A 11 5.03 16.85 -2.36
C LEU A 11 5.92 15.78 -1.71
N TRP A 12 5.32 14.82 -1.04
CA TRP A 12 5.99 13.70 -0.39
C TRP A 12 6.23 12.50 -1.31
N CYS A 13 5.66 12.47 -2.52
CA CYS A 13 5.85 11.42 -3.53
C CYS A 13 7.23 11.54 -4.18
N VAL A 14 8.26 11.15 -3.43
CA VAL A 14 9.65 11.11 -3.89
C VAL A 14 10.04 9.67 -4.23
N PRO A 15 11.07 9.43 -5.08
CA PRO A 15 11.49 8.08 -5.43
C PRO A 15 11.70 7.19 -4.20
N GLY A 16 11.11 5.99 -4.21
CA GLY A 16 11.28 4.99 -3.14
C GLY A 16 10.24 5.02 -2.02
N VAL A 17 9.20 5.84 -2.10
CA VAL A 17 8.13 5.88 -1.06
C VAL A 17 7.29 4.60 -1.04
N GLY A 18 6.98 4.00 -2.20
CA GLY A 18 6.29 2.71 -2.27
C GLY A 18 4.77 2.78 -2.19
N GLY A 19 4.12 1.85 -1.48
CA GLY A 19 2.68 1.60 -1.56
C GLY A 19 1.76 2.79 -1.24
N SER A 20 2.20 3.75 -0.43
CA SER A 20 1.43 4.96 -0.15
C SER A 20 1.36 5.90 -1.37
N GLU A 21 2.42 5.97 -2.19
CA GLU A 21 2.43 6.71 -3.45
C GLU A 21 1.48 6.05 -4.44
N GLU A 22 1.58 4.73 -4.62
CA GLU A 22 0.70 3.95 -5.48
C GLU A 22 -0.79 4.14 -5.14
N TYR A 23 -1.12 4.22 -3.85
CA TYR A 23 -2.50 4.47 -3.42
C TYR A 23 -3.08 5.75 -4.01
N LEU A 24 -2.35 6.86 -3.95
CA LEU A 24 -2.84 8.15 -4.47
C LEU A 24 -2.76 8.25 -5.99
N LEU A 25 -1.77 7.62 -6.61
CA LEU A 25 -1.69 7.55 -8.08
C LEU A 25 -2.88 6.78 -8.65
N ARG A 26 -3.25 5.66 -8.04
CA ARG A 26 -4.44 4.88 -8.42
C ARG A 26 -5.76 5.64 -8.21
N GLN A 27 -5.84 6.50 -7.20
CA GLN A 27 -6.97 7.42 -7.03
C GLN A 27 -7.04 8.44 -8.16
N LEU A 28 -5.90 9.01 -8.57
CA LEU A 28 -5.84 9.91 -9.73
C LEU A 28 -6.21 9.19 -11.02
N ASP A 29 -5.69 7.98 -11.25
CA ASP A 29 -6.11 7.15 -12.38
C ASP A 29 -7.62 6.95 -12.38
N GLY A 30 -8.20 6.58 -11.25
CA GLY A 30 -9.67 6.40 -11.11
C GLY A 30 -10.46 7.70 -11.34
N LEU A 31 -9.98 8.84 -10.84
CA LEU A 31 -10.60 10.15 -11.09
C LEU A 31 -10.64 10.49 -12.59
N SER A 32 -9.63 10.07 -13.37
CA SER A 32 -9.64 10.26 -14.82
C SER A 32 -10.67 9.39 -15.56
N LEU A 33 -11.18 8.34 -14.92
CA LEU A 33 -12.10 7.36 -15.50
C LEU A 33 -13.57 7.62 -15.13
N ILE A 34 -13.85 8.31 -14.02
CA ILE A 34 -15.22 8.56 -13.55
C ILE A 34 -15.69 9.98 -13.89
N THR A 35 -17.02 10.15 -13.99
CA THR A 35 -17.62 11.48 -14.14
C THR A 35 -17.76 12.16 -12.78
N HIS A 36 -17.17 13.33 -12.61
CA HIS A 36 -17.30 14.14 -11.42
C HIS A 36 -17.21 15.64 -11.71
N ASN A 37 -17.54 16.50 -10.72
CA ASN A 37 -17.63 17.96 -10.88
C ASN A 37 -16.39 18.70 -10.32
N TYR A 38 -15.25 18.02 -10.19
CA TYR A 38 -14.01 18.61 -9.69
C TYR A 38 -12.98 18.77 -10.80
N GLN A 39 -12.35 19.93 -10.84
CA GLN A 39 -11.03 20.07 -11.44
C GLN A 39 -10.02 19.79 -10.33
N VAL A 40 -9.26 18.73 -10.47
CA VAL A 40 -8.24 18.32 -9.50
C VAL A 40 -6.87 18.73 -10.01
N ASP A 41 -6.24 19.64 -9.31
CA ASP A 41 -4.87 20.08 -9.60
C ASP A 41 -3.90 19.38 -8.64
N VAL A 42 -2.81 18.85 -9.18
CA VAL A 42 -1.83 18.06 -8.44
C VAL A 42 -0.62 18.92 -8.12
N PHE A 43 -0.21 18.96 -6.85
CA PHE A 43 0.98 19.65 -6.36
C PHE A 43 2.02 18.59 -5.96
N ALA A 44 3.11 18.50 -6.73
CA ALA A 44 4.07 17.41 -6.67
C ALA A 44 5.52 17.91 -6.60
N PRO A 45 6.50 17.06 -6.20
CA PRO A 45 7.92 17.41 -6.25
C PRO A 45 8.42 17.56 -7.68
N ARG A 46 9.49 18.34 -7.89
CA ARG A 46 10.15 18.46 -9.20
C ARG A 46 10.55 17.06 -9.74
N GLY A 47 10.31 16.83 -11.02
CA GLY A 47 10.54 15.57 -11.71
C GLY A 47 9.42 14.55 -11.53
N PHE A 48 8.28 14.97 -10.99
CA PHE A 48 7.10 14.10 -10.87
C PHE A 48 6.49 13.78 -12.24
N CYS A 49 6.36 14.77 -13.13
CA CYS A 49 5.78 14.60 -14.46
C CYS A 49 6.58 13.61 -15.31
N GLU A 50 7.90 13.61 -15.20
CA GLU A 50 8.76 12.64 -15.91
C GLU A 50 8.56 11.20 -15.40
N ARG A 51 8.36 11.03 -14.09
CA ARG A 51 8.12 9.70 -13.50
C ARG A 51 6.69 9.19 -13.74
N HIS A 52 5.72 10.10 -13.85
CA HIS A 52 4.30 9.78 -13.95
C HIS A 52 3.65 10.49 -15.16
N PRO A 53 4.09 10.18 -16.41
CA PRO A 53 3.62 10.89 -17.61
C PRO A 53 2.12 10.73 -17.86
N ARG A 54 1.49 9.62 -17.45
CA ARG A 54 0.04 9.40 -17.54
C ARG A 54 -0.74 10.40 -16.67
N ILE A 55 -0.28 10.63 -15.44
CA ILE A 55 -0.91 11.60 -14.53
C ILE A 55 -0.70 13.02 -15.06
N ALA A 56 0.50 13.35 -15.55
CA ALA A 56 0.80 14.64 -16.13
C ALA A 56 -0.01 14.95 -17.40
N ALA A 57 -0.42 13.92 -18.16
CA ALA A 57 -1.29 14.06 -19.32
C ALA A 57 -2.78 14.26 -18.95
N ALA A 58 -3.22 13.70 -17.82
CA ALA A 58 -4.62 13.73 -17.40
C ALA A 58 -4.97 14.90 -16.46
N PHE A 59 -3.99 15.44 -15.73
CA PHE A 59 -4.21 16.47 -14.70
C PHE A 59 -3.27 17.66 -14.87
N THR A 60 -3.71 18.82 -14.40
CA THR A 60 -2.81 19.96 -14.22
C THR A 60 -1.88 19.69 -13.05
N VAL A 61 -0.58 19.56 -13.32
CA VAL A 61 0.45 19.30 -12.31
C VAL A 61 1.30 20.53 -12.08
N TYR A 62 1.37 20.98 -10.84
CA TYR A 62 2.28 22.04 -10.39
C TYR A 62 3.46 21.42 -9.68
N GLU A 63 4.62 21.40 -10.33
CA GLU A 63 5.84 20.94 -9.70
C GLU A 63 6.43 21.99 -8.76
N ALA A 64 6.82 21.56 -7.57
CA ALA A 64 7.51 22.40 -6.59
C ALA A 64 8.89 22.84 -7.10
N PRO A 65 9.46 23.96 -6.58
CA PRO A 65 10.79 24.40 -6.97
C PRO A 65 11.92 23.40 -6.59
N SER A 66 11.60 22.32 -5.89
CA SER A 66 12.55 21.30 -5.44
C SER A 66 12.03 19.87 -5.62
N SER A 67 12.95 18.90 -5.65
CA SER A 67 12.66 17.45 -5.65
C SER A 67 12.07 16.94 -4.33
N CYS A 68 12.03 17.73 -3.26
CA CYS A 68 11.47 17.38 -1.95
C CYS A 68 12.08 16.13 -1.28
N THR A 69 13.23 15.64 -1.74
CA THR A 69 13.90 14.46 -1.18
C THR A 69 14.35 14.67 0.27
N ARG A 70 14.69 15.91 0.62
CA ARG A 70 15.00 16.29 2.00
C ARG A 70 13.72 16.68 2.72
N ARG A 71 13.39 15.96 3.82
CA ARG A 71 12.16 16.19 4.60
C ARG A 71 11.99 17.65 5.07
N ALA A 72 13.06 18.29 5.55
CA ALA A 72 12.99 19.67 6.02
C ALA A 72 12.59 20.65 4.91
N GLU A 73 13.14 20.49 3.71
CA GLU A 73 12.81 21.27 2.54
C GLU A 73 11.36 21.06 2.11
N ARG A 74 10.90 19.81 2.07
CA ARG A 74 9.51 19.48 1.79
C ARG A 74 8.56 20.17 2.79
N ILE A 75 8.81 20.05 4.08
CA ILE A 75 8.00 20.69 5.13
C ILE A 75 7.98 22.20 4.95
N PHE A 76 9.12 22.83 4.63
CA PHE A 76 9.18 24.27 4.35
C PHE A 76 8.30 24.64 3.15
N LEU A 77 8.39 23.90 2.05
CA LEU A 77 7.57 24.14 0.85
C LEU A 77 6.08 23.90 1.09
N GLU A 78 5.72 22.89 1.89
CA GLU A 78 4.33 22.66 2.30
C GLU A 78 3.75 23.85 3.08
N HIS A 79 4.55 24.48 3.97
CA HIS A 79 4.13 25.62 4.80
C HIS A 79 4.16 26.98 4.10
N THR A 80 4.85 27.09 2.98
CA THR A 80 5.04 28.35 2.23
C THR A 80 4.42 28.27 0.85
N TRP A 81 5.10 27.64 -0.09
CA TRP A 81 4.71 27.56 -1.49
C TRP A 81 3.35 26.89 -1.70
N LEU A 82 3.13 25.71 -1.11
CA LEU A 82 1.87 25.00 -1.24
C LEU A 82 0.74 25.77 -0.55
N ALA A 83 0.95 26.19 0.70
CA ALA A 83 -0.05 26.92 1.47
C ALA A 83 -0.54 28.20 0.74
N TRP A 84 0.38 28.92 0.08
CA TRP A 84 0.04 30.09 -0.72
C TRP A 84 -0.69 29.71 -2.01
N ARG A 85 -0.24 28.69 -2.73
CA ARG A 85 -0.83 28.25 -4.00
C ARG A 85 -2.24 27.68 -3.84
N THR A 86 -2.52 27.03 -2.72
CA THR A 86 -3.78 26.31 -2.49
C THR A 86 -4.81 27.12 -1.67
N ARG A 87 -4.52 28.37 -1.33
CA ARG A 87 -5.39 29.19 -0.45
C ARG A 87 -6.81 29.40 -0.97
N GLU A 88 -7.00 29.43 -2.28
CA GLU A 88 -8.29 29.70 -2.95
C GLU A 88 -9.01 28.41 -3.40
N TYR A 89 -8.40 27.25 -3.21
CA TYR A 89 -9.04 25.99 -3.52
C TYR A 89 -10.16 25.68 -2.53
N GLN A 90 -11.22 25.08 -3.04
CA GLN A 90 -12.40 24.74 -2.24
C GLN A 90 -12.13 23.49 -1.37
N VAL A 91 -11.23 22.62 -1.80
CA VAL A 91 -10.76 21.44 -1.06
C VAL A 91 -9.24 21.33 -1.23
N VAL A 92 -8.53 21.06 -0.15
CA VAL A 92 -7.10 20.68 -0.21
C VAL A 92 -6.91 19.32 0.42
N HIS A 93 -6.52 18.34 -0.39
CA HIS A 93 -6.26 16.98 0.01
C HIS A 93 -4.77 16.78 0.30
N HIS A 94 -4.42 16.48 1.54
CA HIS A 94 -3.06 16.19 1.97
C HIS A 94 -2.82 14.67 2.03
N GLY A 95 -2.16 14.13 0.99
CA GLY A 95 -1.93 12.69 0.86
C GLY A 95 -0.82 12.12 1.75
N GLY A 96 0.03 12.96 2.34
CA GLY A 96 1.23 12.54 3.10
C GLY A 96 1.04 12.40 4.61
N GLY A 97 -0.18 12.30 5.12
CA GLY A 97 -0.45 12.08 6.56
C GLY A 97 -0.28 13.31 7.46
N SER A 98 0.05 14.48 6.91
CA SER A 98 0.20 15.71 7.67
C SER A 98 -0.37 16.93 6.93
N ILE A 99 -0.92 17.87 7.72
CA ILE A 99 -1.45 19.15 7.23
C ILE A 99 -0.48 20.26 7.64
N PRO A 100 -0.05 21.16 6.75
CA PRO A 100 0.73 22.34 7.10
C PRO A 100 0.03 23.18 8.16
N ARG A 101 0.80 23.80 9.05
CA ARG A 101 0.25 24.63 10.13
C ARG A 101 -0.55 25.83 9.61
N PHE A 102 -0.09 26.39 8.49
CA PHE A 102 -0.72 27.51 7.80
C PHE A 102 -1.23 27.02 6.44
N GLY A 103 -2.29 27.66 5.94
CA GLY A 103 -2.88 27.34 4.66
C GLY A 103 -4.40 27.21 4.73
N ASN A 104 -4.95 26.53 3.75
CA ASN A 104 -6.38 26.30 3.60
C ASN A 104 -6.96 25.52 4.78
N LYS A 105 -8.20 25.85 5.18
CA LYS A 105 -8.90 25.18 6.30
C LYS A 105 -9.82 24.06 5.82
N HIS A 106 -10.18 24.04 4.54
CA HIS A 106 -11.05 23.02 3.95
C HIS A 106 -10.21 21.82 3.52
N THR A 107 -9.81 21.01 4.50
CA THR A 107 -8.81 19.96 4.29
C THR A 107 -9.36 18.55 4.47
N LEU A 108 -8.97 17.70 3.53
CA LEU A 108 -8.96 16.25 3.65
C LEU A 108 -7.52 15.80 3.94
N VAL A 109 -7.31 14.89 4.90
CA VAL A 109 -6.00 14.24 5.09
C VAL A 109 -6.14 12.74 4.93
N THR A 110 -5.24 12.13 4.15
CA THR A 110 -5.12 10.67 4.08
C THR A 110 -4.11 10.18 5.10
N ILE A 111 -4.51 9.22 5.93
CA ILE A 111 -3.63 8.48 6.84
C ILE A 111 -3.53 7.05 6.34
N HIS A 112 -2.38 6.68 5.79
CA HIS A 112 -2.14 5.35 5.23
C HIS A 112 -2.04 4.26 6.29
N ASP A 113 -1.34 4.58 7.39
CA ASP A 113 -1.20 3.76 8.58
C ASP A 113 -0.72 4.60 9.77
N VAL A 114 -0.71 3.98 10.92
CA VAL A 114 -0.13 4.51 12.16
C VAL A 114 0.70 3.44 12.88
N GLN A 115 1.41 2.62 12.12
CA GLN A 115 2.26 1.52 12.61
C GLN A 115 3.15 1.93 13.78
N TRP A 116 3.67 3.15 13.77
CA TRP A 116 4.54 3.69 14.81
C TRP A 116 3.88 3.83 16.19
N ILE A 117 2.57 3.67 16.30
CA ILE A 117 1.85 3.61 17.58
C ILE A 117 2.09 2.24 18.23
N ASP A 118 1.86 1.17 17.47
CA ASP A 118 1.95 -0.21 17.97
C ASP A 118 3.40 -0.72 17.94
N TYR A 119 4.22 -0.24 17.00
CA TYR A 119 5.62 -0.65 16.78
C TYR A 119 6.58 0.55 16.75
N PRO A 120 6.69 1.34 17.83
CA PRO A 120 7.54 2.53 17.88
C PRO A 120 9.01 2.23 17.71
N HIS A 121 9.46 1.03 18.09
CA HIS A 121 10.84 0.58 17.98
C HIS A 121 11.32 0.34 16.53
N TYR A 122 10.41 0.20 15.56
CA TYR A 122 10.76 0.13 14.14
C TYR A 122 10.97 1.51 13.49
N VAL A 123 10.76 2.59 14.25
CA VAL A 123 10.85 3.96 13.73
C VAL A 123 11.98 4.73 14.40
N ALA A 124 12.84 5.37 13.59
CA ALA A 124 13.91 6.19 14.11
C ALA A 124 13.40 7.27 15.09
N PRO A 125 14.07 7.52 16.23
CA PRO A 125 13.56 8.39 17.30
C PRO A 125 13.15 9.80 16.85
N VAL A 126 13.92 10.41 15.93
CA VAL A 126 13.62 11.74 15.37
C VAL A 126 12.35 11.71 14.54
N LYS A 127 12.14 10.66 13.73
CA LYS A 127 10.92 10.46 12.95
C LYS A 127 9.73 10.23 13.87
N LEU A 128 9.89 9.41 14.90
CA LEU A 128 8.85 9.10 15.89
C LEU A 128 8.38 10.37 16.61
N LYS A 129 9.32 11.21 17.08
CA LYS A 129 8.99 12.50 17.72
C LYS A 129 8.20 13.44 16.79
N TYR A 130 8.58 13.48 15.51
CA TYR A 130 7.87 14.23 14.49
C TYR A 130 6.44 13.70 14.29
N LEU A 131 6.26 12.40 14.10
CA LEU A 131 4.95 11.76 13.90
C LEU A 131 4.03 11.97 15.10
N ASN A 132 4.54 11.76 16.34
CA ASN A 132 3.81 11.97 17.59
C ASN A 132 3.29 13.42 17.75
N LYS A 133 3.93 14.39 17.11
CA LYS A 133 3.49 15.80 17.16
C LYS A 133 2.60 16.17 15.99
N MET A 134 2.99 15.80 14.79
CA MET A 134 2.35 16.32 13.57
C MET A 134 1.06 15.59 13.21
N VAL A 135 1.01 14.27 13.39
CA VAL A 135 -0.18 13.49 13.03
C VAL A 135 -1.37 13.86 13.90
N PRO A 136 -1.32 13.86 15.26
CA PRO A 136 -2.46 14.28 16.08
C PRO A 136 -2.95 15.69 15.77
N SER A 137 -2.02 16.64 15.58
CA SER A 137 -2.37 18.02 15.21
C SER A 137 -3.06 18.09 13.83
N SER A 138 -2.65 17.26 12.88
CA SER A 138 -3.27 17.21 11.54
C SER A 138 -4.67 16.59 11.62
N LEU A 139 -4.84 15.50 12.36
CA LEU A 139 -6.13 14.85 12.58
C LEU A 139 -7.17 15.81 13.21
N GLN A 140 -6.75 16.62 14.19
CA GLN A 140 -7.62 17.61 14.83
C GLN A 140 -8.07 18.69 13.83
N ARG A 141 -7.15 19.22 13.01
CA ARG A 141 -7.40 20.30 12.05
C ARG A 141 -8.11 19.87 10.78
N ALA A 142 -7.96 18.61 10.36
CA ALA A 142 -8.64 18.11 9.18
C ALA A 142 -10.16 18.22 9.31
N VAL A 143 -10.84 18.63 8.25
CA VAL A 143 -12.31 18.59 8.15
C VAL A 143 -12.75 17.11 8.00
N ARG A 144 -12.07 16.36 7.15
CA ARG A 144 -12.28 14.93 6.93
C ARG A 144 -10.95 14.18 6.93
N ILE A 145 -11.00 12.91 7.29
CA ILE A 145 -9.86 12.00 7.33
C ILE A 145 -10.18 10.79 6.46
N ALA A 146 -9.38 10.54 5.44
CA ALA A 146 -9.45 9.33 4.64
C ALA A 146 -8.46 8.29 5.16
N VAL A 147 -8.88 7.04 5.23
CA VAL A 147 -8.04 5.90 5.63
C VAL A 147 -8.29 4.72 4.70
N PRO A 148 -7.31 3.82 4.47
CA PRO A 148 -7.45 2.72 3.52
C PRO A 148 -8.29 1.54 4.05
N SER A 149 -8.53 1.45 5.37
CA SER A 149 -9.23 0.32 5.99
C SER A 149 -9.93 0.72 7.30
N ARG A 150 -10.91 -0.10 7.70
CA ARG A 150 -11.57 0.04 9.03
C ARG A 150 -10.59 -0.22 10.19
N PHE A 151 -9.58 -1.05 9.95
CA PHE A 151 -8.51 -1.28 10.92
C PHE A 151 -7.78 0.04 11.25
N VAL A 152 -7.35 0.80 10.22
CA VAL A 152 -6.70 2.10 10.44
C VAL A 152 -7.67 3.09 11.06
N ALA A 153 -8.95 3.14 10.62
CA ALA A 153 -9.97 3.97 11.24
C ALA A 153 -10.11 3.69 12.74
N GLY A 154 -10.25 2.42 13.11
CA GLY A 154 -10.35 1.99 14.51
C GLY A 154 -9.11 2.36 15.33
N THR A 155 -7.93 2.28 14.73
CA THR A 155 -6.68 2.69 15.41
C THR A 155 -6.64 4.19 15.65
N LEU A 156 -7.11 5.02 14.69
CA LEU A 156 -7.20 6.48 14.90
C LEU A 156 -8.18 6.85 16.02
N VAL A 157 -9.33 6.18 16.09
CA VAL A 157 -10.31 6.38 17.18
C VAL A 157 -9.68 6.01 18.52
N ARG A 158 -9.07 4.82 18.63
CA ARG A 158 -8.48 4.29 19.85
C ARG A 158 -7.29 5.11 20.32
N ALA A 159 -6.37 5.48 19.42
CA ALA A 159 -5.12 6.11 19.79
C ALA A 159 -5.23 7.64 19.99
N PHE A 160 -6.13 8.29 19.25
CA PHE A 160 -6.21 9.77 19.23
C PHE A 160 -7.59 10.34 19.62
N GLY A 161 -8.57 9.49 19.94
CA GLY A 161 -9.91 9.93 20.30
C GLY A 161 -10.65 10.67 19.17
N ILE A 162 -10.32 10.37 17.91
CA ILE A 162 -10.95 11.01 16.75
C ILE A 162 -12.41 10.54 16.65
N GLU A 163 -13.30 11.50 16.42
CA GLU A 163 -14.71 11.21 16.23
C GLU A 163 -14.95 10.35 14.98
N PRO A 164 -15.61 9.17 15.09
CA PRO A 164 -15.77 8.26 13.96
C PRO A 164 -16.38 8.90 12.71
N LYS A 165 -17.33 9.83 12.87
CA LYS A 165 -17.97 10.52 11.72
C LYS A 165 -16.99 11.37 10.91
N LYS A 166 -15.83 11.73 11.45
CA LYS A 166 -14.78 12.48 10.77
C LYS A 166 -13.92 11.61 9.85
N ILE A 167 -13.96 10.28 10.05
CA ILE A 167 -13.14 9.30 9.34
C ILE A 167 -13.98 8.59 8.29
N SER A 168 -13.43 8.40 7.12
CA SER A 168 -14.01 7.58 6.06
C SER A 168 -12.99 6.62 5.51
N VAL A 169 -13.43 5.40 5.23
CA VAL A 169 -12.63 4.43 4.49
C VAL A 169 -12.71 4.79 3.01
N VAL A 170 -11.55 5.04 2.41
CA VAL A 170 -11.37 5.18 0.97
C VAL A 170 -10.43 4.05 0.56
N ARG A 171 -10.99 3.04 -0.11
CA ARG A 171 -10.27 1.80 -0.41
C ARG A 171 -9.13 2.02 -1.40
N HIS A 172 -8.14 1.15 -1.37
CA HIS A 172 -7.15 1.08 -2.44
C HIS A 172 -7.82 0.72 -3.76
N GLY A 173 -7.43 1.40 -4.85
CA GLY A 173 -7.70 0.96 -6.20
C GLY A 173 -6.66 -0.05 -6.68
N LEU A 174 -7.05 -0.92 -7.58
CA LEU A 174 -6.15 -1.70 -8.42
C LEU A 174 -6.04 -1.01 -9.78
N GLU A 175 -4.81 -0.84 -10.24
CA GLU A 175 -4.56 -0.29 -11.57
C GLU A 175 -4.66 -1.37 -12.66
N GLY A 176 -4.88 -0.94 -13.92
CA GLY A 176 -4.86 -1.81 -15.09
C GLY A 176 -3.48 -2.42 -15.43
N ALA A 177 -2.43 -2.11 -14.65
CA ALA A 177 -1.10 -2.71 -14.83
C ALA A 177 -1.06 -4.23 -14.60
N PHE A 178 -2.09 -4.77 -13.93
CA PHE A 178 -2.26 -6.23 -13.76
C PHE A 178 -2.94 -6.90 -14.98
N ASP A 179 -3.49 -6.14 -15.90
CA ASP A 179 -4.04 -6.61 -17.18
C ASP A 179 -3.02 -6.49 -18.32
N GLY A 180 -1.79 -6.04 -18.01
CA GLY A 180 -0.71 -5.82 -18.96
C GLY A 180 0.11 -7.07 -19.31
N GLU A 181 1.27 -6.84 -19.90
CA GLU A 181 2.20 -7.90 -20.28
C GLU A 181 2.59 -8.78 -19.06
N THR A 182 2.72 -10.06 -19.33
CA THR A 182 3.07 -11.08 -18.35
C THR A 182 4.23 -11.93 -18.88
N THR A 183 5.34 -11.94 -18.15
CA THR A 183 6.48 -12.80 -18.49
C THR A 183 6.08 -14.27 -18.29
N SER A 184 6.43 -15.12 -19.27
CA SER A 184 6.06 -16.53 -19.21
C SER A 184 6.70 -17.26 -18.02
N SER A 185 5.98 -18.25 -17.48
CA SER A 185 6.48 -19.09 -16.38
C SER A 185 7.83 -19.73 -16.70
N GLU A 186 8.03 -20.16 -17.94
CA GLU A 186 9.29 -20.77 -18.38
C GLU A 186 10.46 -19.78 -18.36
N ALA A 187 10.24 -18.53 -18.83
CA ALA A 187 11.26 -17.48 -18.78
C ALA A 187 11.63 -17.13 -17.33
N LEU A 188 10.63 -16.98 -16.45
CA LEU A 188 10.85 -16.68 -15.04
C LEU A 188 11.56 -17.81 -14.30
N ARG A 189 11.22 -19.08 -14.59
CA ARG A 189 11.92 -20.22 -14.02
C ARG A 189 13.39 -20.25 -14.40
N ARG A 190 13.73 -19.92 -15.64
CA ARG A 190 15.12 -19.79 -16.08
C ARG A 190 15.82 -18.59 -15.44
N GLN A 191 15.16 -17.42 -15.45
CA GLN A 191 15.72 -16.16 -14.94
C GLN A 191 16.08 -16.24 -13.47
N PHE A 192 15.20 -16.86 -12.65
CA PHE A 192 15.35 -16.91 -11.21
C PHE A 192 15.80 -18.28 -10.66
N GLY A 193 16.14 -19.24 -11.52
CA GLY A 193 16.61 -20.56 -11.10
C GLY A 193 15.57 -21.36 -10.29
N LEU A 194 14.27 -21.27 -10.64
CA LEU A 194 13.19 -21.82 -9.80
C LEU A 194 12.98 -23.32 -9.95
N GLY A 195 13.64 -23.98 -10.91
CA GLY A 195 13.40 -25.39 -11.21
C GLY A 195 11.97 -25.66 -11.68
N SER A 196 11.51 -26.92 -11.56
CA SER A 196 10.15 -27.34 -11.95
C SER A 196 9.16 -27.40 -10.76
N GLY A 197 9.64 -27.23 -9.54
CA GLY A 197 8.83 -27.34 -8.33
C GLY A 197 7.84 -26.19 -8.11
N PRO A 198 7.08 -26.25 -7.02
CA PRO A 198 6.14 -25.21 -6.63
C PRO A 198 6.87 -23.91 -6.27
N VAL A 199 6.21 -22.78 -6.50
CA VAL A 199 6.75 -21.45 -6.23
C VAL A 199 5.80 -20.69 -5.30
N LEU A 200 6.33 -20.18 -4.21
CA LEU A 200 5.67 -19.20 -3.36
C LEU A 200 6.24 -17.80 -3.67
N VAL A 201 5.42 -16.78 -3.55
CA VAL A 201 5.84 -15.40 -3.77
C VAL A 201 5.56 -14.53 -2.55
N TYR A 202 6.48 -13.61 -2.26
CA TYR A 202 6.34 -12.62 -1.20
C TYR A 202 6.78 -11.23 -1.67
N PRO A 203 5.83 -10.36 -2.13
CA PRO A 203 6.14 -9.02 -2.62
C PRO A 203 6.19 -8.01 -1.49
N ALA A 204 7.31 -7.95 -0.76
CA ALA A 204 7.48 -7.03 0.35
C ALA A 204 8.91 -6.50 0.46
N ILE A 205 9.04 -5.22 0.86
CA ILE A 205 10.32 -4.62 1.27
C ILE A 205 10.78 -5.32 2.56
N THR A 206 12.08 -5.58 2.70
CA THR A 206 12.66 -6.26 3.86
C THR A 206 12.70 -5.35 5.11
N HIS A 207 11.53 -4.88 5.56
CA HIS A 207 11.38 -4.21 6.85
C HIS A 207 11.04 -5.23 7.96
N PRO A 208 11.40 -4.97 9.23
CA PRO A 208 11.18 -5.91 10.34
C PRO A 208 9.73 -6.40 10.44
N HIS A 209 8.75 -5.49 10.40
CA HIS A 209 7.32 -5.83 10.49
C HIS A 209 6.79 -6.68 9.33
N LYS A 210 7.51 -6.79 8.22
CA LYS A 210 7.17 -7.68 7.11
C LYS A 210 7.51 -9.13 7.42
N ASN A 211 8.30 -9.37 8.47
CA ASN A 211 8.51 -10.68 9.08
C ASN A 211 9.01 -11.77 8.11
N HIS A 212 9.99 -11.43 7.25
CA HIS A 212 10.64 -12.40 6.37
C HIS A 212 11.25 -13.57 7.17
N ALA A 213 11.72 -13.30 8.40
CA ALA A 213 12.32 -14.31 9.26
C ALA A 213 11.35 -15.47 9.55
N PHE A 214 10.06 -15.21 9.72
CA PHE A 214 9.05 -16.22 9.92
C PHE A 214 8.97 -17.21 8.74
N LEU A 215 9.03 -16.72 7.49
CA LEU A 215 9.04 -17.60 6.31
C LEU A 215 10.32 -18.42 6.22
N MET A 216 11.47 -17.84 6.58
CA MET A 216 12.75 -18.56 6.60
C MET A 216 12.68 -19.70 7.63
N GLN A 217 12.15 -19.45 8.81
CA GLN A 217 11.97 -20.46 9.86
C GLN A 217 11.01 -21.57 9.43
N LEU A 218 9.88 -21.22 8.79
CA LEU A 218 8.96 -22.21 8.22
C LEU A 218 9.63 -23.09 7.18
N MET A 219 10.40 -22.52 6.25
CA MET A 219 11.13 -23.28 5.24
C MET A 219 12.20 -24.19 5.84
N ALA A 220 12.83 -23.76 6.93
CA ALA A 220 13.85 -24.53 7.63
C ALA A 220 13.28 -25.62 8.53
N SER A 221 12.03 -25.48 9.02
CA SER A 221 11.38 -26.48 9.88
C SER A 221 11.23 -27.84 9.19
N GLY A 222 11.13 -27.84 7.86
CA GLY A 222 10.96 -29.07 7.08
C GLY A 222 9.56 -29.69 7.21
N GLU A 223 8.61 -28.96 7.79
CA GLU A 223 7.27 -29.48 8.06
C GLU A 223 6.34 -29.38 6.83
N GLY A 224 5.58 -30.46 6.57
CA GLY A 224 4.62 -30.51 5.48
C GLY A 224 5.22 -30.05 4.14
N ARG A 225 4.49 -29.28 3.38
CA ARG A 225 4.95 -28.74 2.08
C ARG A 225 6.12 -27.74 2.18
N TRP A 226 6.32 -27.12 3.35
CA TRP A 226 7.47 -26.26 3.57
C TRP A 226 8.79 -27.01 3.55
N GLY A 227 8.77 -28.33 3.82
CA GLY A 227 9.90 -29.22 3.73
C GLY A 227 10.22 -29.75 2.32
N ASP A 228 9.36 -29.48 1.32
CA ASP A 228 9.63 -29.91 -0.06
C ASP A 228 10.93 -29.28 -0.60
N PRO A 229 11.95 -30.06 -0.94
CA PRO A 229 13.23 -29.53 -1.42
C PRO A 229 13.11 -28.84 -2.78
N SER A 230 12.05 -29.11 -3.54
CA SER A 230 11.78 -28.45 -4.82
C SER A 230 11.04 -27.12 -4.67
N LEU A 231 10.45 -26.82 -3.51
CA LEU A 231 9.74 -25.57 -3.22
C LEU A 231 10.72 -24.38 -3.28
N ARG A 232 10.31 -23.34 -3.99
CA ARG A 232 11.04 -22.08 -4.06
C ARG A 232 10.19 -20.94 -3.49
N LEU A 233 10.83 -20.06 -2.72
CA LEU A 233 10.24 -18.81 -2.25
C LEU A 233 10.91 -17.64 -2.96
N VAL A 234 10.14 -16.83 -3.70
CA VAL A 234 10.63 -15.60 -4.36
C VAL A 234 10.18 -14.39 -3.54
N CYS A 235 11.13 -13.73 -2.90
CA CYS A 235 10.92 -12.48 -2.18
C CYS A 235 11.14 -11.30 -3.13
N MET A 236 10.05 -10.65 -3.56
CA MET A 236 10.06 -9.54 -4.51
C MET A 236 9.90 -8.21 -3.76
N GLY A 237 10.96 -7.44 -3.62
CA GLY A 237 10.87 -6.15 -2.95
C GLY A 237 12.23 -5.47 -2.84
N SER A 238 12.19 -4.16 -2.63
CA SER A 238 13.41 -3.39 -2.38
C SER A 238 14.05 -3.79 -1.04
N GLN A 239 15.32 -3.47 -0.91
CA GLN A 239 16.03 -3.62 0.35
C GLN A 239 15.45 -2.66 1.40
N GLY A 240 15.13 -3.19 2.56
CA GLY A 240 14.69 -2.46 3.75
C GLY A 240 15.69 -2.58 4.88
N SER A 241 15.34 -2.08 6.05
CA SER A 241 16.25 -2.02 7.21
C SER A 241 16.60 -3.37 7.84
N ALA A 242 15.89 -4.45 7.50
CA ALA A 242 16.21 -5.81 7.96
C ALA A 242 16.80 -6.68 6.83
N HIS A 243 17.27 -6.08 5.72
CA HIS A 243 17.72 -6.85 4.56
C HIS A 243 18.91 -7.75 4.87
N ASP A 244 19.93 -7.18 5.51
CA ASP A 244 21.16 -7.91 5.84
C ASP A 244 20.91 -9.04 6.86
N ASP A 245 20.03 -8.78 7.84
CA ASP A 245 19.61 -9.80 8.82
C ASP A 245 18.88 -10.97 8.12
N VAL A 246 18.05 -10.68 7.11
CA VAL A 246 17.35 -11.71 6.33
C VAL A 246 18.33 -12.53 5.51
N LEU A 247 19.32 -11.90 4.86
CA LEU A 247 20.36 -12.61 4.11
C LEU A 247 21.21 -13.53 5.03
N GLN A 248 21.62 -13.01 6.18
CA GLN A 248 22.34 -13.80 7.17
C GLN A 248 21.52 -15.00 7.67
N LEU A 249 20.21 -14.83 7.85
CA LEU A 249 19.32 -15.91 8.28
C LEU A 249 19.17 -16.99 7.18
N ILE A 250 19.05 -16.59 5.91
CA ILE A 250 19.00 -17.51 4.76
C ILE A 250 20.27 -18.37 4.72
N ASP A 251 21.43 -17.76 4.90
CA ASP A 251 22.73 -18.47 4.92
C ASP A 251 22.81 -19.41 6.12
N THR A 252 22.53 -18.92 7.32
CA THR A 252 22.56 -19.69 8.57
C THR A 252 21.64 -20.93 8.53
N LEU A 253 20.48 -20.82 7.90
CA LEU A 253 19.50 -21.91 7.76
C LEU A 253 19.74 -22.79 6.52
N GLY A 254 20.76 -22.51 5.71
CA GLY A 254 21.10 -23.28 4.51
C GLY A 254 20.02 -23.18 3.40
N LEU A 255 19.30 -22.05 3.32
CA LEU A 255 18.18 -21.87 2.41
C LEU A 255 18.56 -21.22 1.06
N GLY A 256 19.84 -20.98 0.79
CA GLY A 256 20.30 -20.26 -0.41
C GLY A 256 19.82 -20.84 -1.74
N ASN A 257 19.57 -22.16 -1.80
CA ASN A 257 19.03 -22.81 -3.00
C ASN A 257 17.50 -22.80 -3.07
N ARG A 258 16.80 -22.37 -2.02
CA ARG A 258 15.33 -22.42 -1.92
C ARG A 258 14.69 -21.04 -1.85
N VAL A 259 15.43 -20.01 -1.47
CA VAL A 259 14.96 -18.62 -1.34
C VAL A 259 15.66 -17.74 -2.35
N VAL A 260 14.87 -17.01 -3.14
CA VAL A 260 15.35 -16.05 -4.13
C VAL A 260 14.99 -14.64 -3.68
N MET A 261 16.00 -13.84 -3.38
CA MET A 261 15.84 -12.40 -3.10
C MET A 261 15.96 -11.62 -4.41
N SER A 262 14.85 -11.49 -5.16
CA SER A 262 14.88 -10.94 -6.52
C SER A 262 15.07 -9.41 -6.58
N GLY A 263 14.88 -8.70 -5.47
CA GLY A 263 14.77 -7.25 -5.51
C GLY A 263 13.49 -6.78 -6.20
N ARG A 264 13.48 -5.53 -6.69
CA ARG A 264 12.36 -5.06 -7.53
C ARG A 264 12.43 -5.72 -8.89
N VAL A 265 11.30 -6.21 -9.35
CA VAL A 265 11.12 -6.80 -10.68
C VAL A 265 10.27 -5.88 -11.56
N SER A 266 10.28 -6.11 -12.88
CA SER A 266 9.39 -5.42 -13.80
C SER A 266 7.91 -5.75 -13.53
N ASN A 267 6.97 -4.93 -14.00
CA ASN A 267 5.54 -5.24 -13.88
C ASN A 267 5.19 -6.56 -14.59
N ALA A 268 5.78 -6.84 -15.75
CA ALA A 268 5.59 -8.08 -16.48
C ALA A 268 6.08 -9.30 -15.68
N ASP A 269 7.26 -9.21 -15.05
CA ASP A 269 7.80 -10.28 -14.21
C ASP A 269 6.97 -10.47 -12.94
N ARG A 270 6.54 -9.37 -12.29
CA ARG A 270 5.66 -9.43 -11.13
C ARG A 270 4.35 -10.15 -11.46
N ASN A 271 3.69 -9.75 -12.56
CA ASN A 271 2.44 -10.36 -13.01
C ASN A 271 2.64 -11.85 -13.32
N GLY A 272 3.75 -12.20 -13.97
CA GLY A 272 4.09 -13.59 -14.29
C GLY A 272 4.40 -14.42 -13.05
N LEU A 273 5.17 -13.89 -12.10
CA LEU A 273 5.46 -14.56 -10.82
C LEU A 273 4.19 -14.77 -10.01
N LEU A 274 3.30 -13.76 -9.93
CA LEU A 274 2.00 -13.93 -9.28
C LEU A 274 1.16 -14.99 -9.99
N ALA A 275 1.01 -14.93 -11.31
CA ALA A 275 0.16 -15.87 -12.06
C ALA A 275 0.63 -17.32 -11.96
N MET A 276 1.96 -17.57 -11.90
CA MET A 276 2.52 -18.92 -11.82
C MET A 276 2.64 -19.45 -10.38
N ALA A 277 2.51 -18.62 -9.38
CA ALA A 277 2.70 -19.00 -7.98
C ALA A 277 1.65 -20.01 -7.51
N GLU A 278 2.08 -20.93 -6.65
CA GLU A 278 1.16 -21.79 -5.91
C GLU A 278 0.36 -20.96 -4.91
N ALA A 279 1.04 -20.09 -4.19
CA ALA A 279 0.42 -19.10 -3.31
C ALA A 279 1.30 -17.87 -3.15
N MET A 280 0.67 -16.76 -2.81
CA MET A 280 1.33 -15.62 -2.18
C MET A 280 1.26 -15.82 -0.66
N VAL A 281 2.41 -15.67 0.01
CA VAL A 281 2.55 -15.79 1.48
C VAL A 281 2.89 -14.42 2.07
N PHE A 282 2.12 -13.97 3.08
CA PHE A 282 2.28 -12.61 3.60
C PHE A 282 2.21 -12.54 5.14
N PRO A 283 3.31 -12.83 5.86
CA PRO A 283 3.35 -12.95 7.33
C PRO A 283 3.57 -11.61 8.06
N SER A 284 3.18 -10.49 7.47
CA SER A 284 3.39 -9.18 8.11
C SER A 284 2.72 -9.10 9.48
N GLU A 285 3.40 -8.47 10.43
CA GLU A 285 2.89 -8.18 11.77
C GLU A 285 1.94 -6.97 11.78
N TYR A 286 2.04 -6.12 10.77
CA TYR A 286 1.22 -4.92 10.63
C TYR A 286 1.04 -4.52 9.17
N GLU A 287 -0.21 -4.25 8.77
CA GLU A 287 -0.56 -3.64 7.49
C GLU A 287 -1.71 -2.65 7.66
N GLY A 288 -1.57 -1.47 7.07
CA GLY A 288 -2.66 -0.50 6.97
C GLY A 288 -3.73 -0.91 5.96
N PHE A 289 -3.32 -1.63 4.90
CA PHE A 289 -4.20 -2.22 3.89
C PHE A 289 -3.66 -3.54 3.34
N GLY A 290 -2.43 -3.58 2.86
CA GLY A 290 -1.86 -4.78 2.24
C GLY A 290 -2.27 -4.95 0.78
N ALA A 291 -2.12 -3.91 -0.04
CA ALA A 291 -2.47 -3.94 -1.48
C ALA A 291 -1.97 -5.20 -2.23
N PRO A 292 -0.75 -5.72 -1.98
CA PRO A 292 -0.26 -6.91 -2.67
C PRO A 292 -1.18 -8.14 -2.57
N VAL A 293 -1.94 -8.31 -1.46
CA VAL A 293 -2.84 -9.49 -1.35
C VAL A 293 -3.99 -9.41 -2.35
N ILE A 294 -4.53 -8.22 -2.59
CA ILE A 294 -5.59 -8.02 -3.59
C ILE A 294 -5.00 -8.10 -5.02
N GLU A 295 -3.78 -7.64 -5.20
CA GLU A 295 -3.05 -7.77 -6.48
C GLU A 295 -2.86 -9.25 -6.84
N ALA A 296 -2.44 -10.08 -5.88
CA ALA A 296 -2.32 -11.53 -6.08
C ALA A 296 -3.68 -12.17 -6.39
N MET A 297 -4.73 -11.83 -5.65
CA MET A 297 -6.09 -12.33 -5.90
C MET A 297 -6.57 -11.99 -7.31
N ARG A 298 -6.31 -10.77 -7.80
CA ARG A 298 -6.64 -10.38 -9.18
C ARG A 298 -5.90 -11.24 -10.21
N CYS A 299 -4.63 -11.56 -9.96
CA CYS A 299 -3.84 -12.46 -10.81
C CYS A 299 -4.25 -13.94 -10.72
N GLY A 300 -5.21 -14.29 -9.85
CA GLY A 300 -5.64 -15.67 -9.63
C GLY A 300 -4.66 -16.47 -8.76
N THR A 301 -3.91 -15.79 -7.90
CA THR A 301 -2.99 -16.41 -6.95
C THR A 301 -3.68 -16.58 -5.61
N PRO A 302 -3.77 -17.80 -5.06
CA PRO A 302 -4.23 -17.99 -3.68
C PRO A 302 -3.37 -17.22 -2.68
N VAL A 303 -3.99 -16.68 -1.64
CA VAL A 303 -3.32 -15.89 -0.61
C VAL A 303 -3.34 -16.59 0.73
N VAL A 304 -2.17 -16.66 1.38
CA VAL A 304 -2.00 -17.03 2.79
C VAL A 304 -1.38 -15.82 3.49
N CYS A 305 -2.07 -15.26 4.46
CA CYS A 305 -1.57 -14.08 5.18
C CYS A 305 -1.78 -14.18 6.69
N SER A 306 -1.11 -13.32 7.44
CA SER A 306 -1.32 -13.23 8.88
C SER A 306 -2.71 -12.69 9.24
N ASP A 307 -3.14 -12.91 10.47
CA ASP A 307 -4.36 -12.33 11.07
C ASP A 307 -4.16 -10.89 11.58
N ARG A 308 -3.07 -10.23 11.18
CA ARG A 308 -2.66 -8.93 11.71
C ARG A 308 -3.13 -7.78 10.83
N GLY A 309 -3.33 -6.62 11.49
CA GLY A 309 -3.66 -5.38 10.78
C GLY A 309 -4.99 -5.46 10.04
N SER A 310 -4.97 -5.01 8.79
CA SER A 310 -6.14 -4.97 7.91
C SER A 310 -6.43 -6.28 7.16
N PHE A 311 -5.57 -7.30 7.23
CA PHE A 311 -5.72 -8.51 6.43
C PHE A 311 -7.05 -9.23 6.62
N PRO A 312 -7.60 -9.43 7.85
CA PRO A 312 -8.90 -10.06 8.01
C PRO A 312 -10.02 -9.32 7.28
N GLU A 313 -9.96 -7.98 7.27
CA GLU A 313 -10.92 -7.13 6.55
C GLU A 313 -10.73 -7.18 5.03
N VAL A 314 -9.47 -7.10 4.58
CA VAL A 314 -9.12 -6.96 3.16
C VAL A 314 -9.29 -8.29 2.43
N VAL A 315 -8.83 -9.38 3.02
CA VAL A 315 -8.89 -10.73 2.45
C VAL A 315 -10.29 -11.35 2.61
N GLY A 316 -10.92 -11.18 3.78
CA GLY A 316 -12.18 -11.84 4.09
C GLY A 316 -12.07 -13.36 3.93
N ASP A 317 -13.10 -13.97 3.36
CA ASP A 317 -13.15 -15.43 3.13
C ASP A 317 -12.46 -15.86 1.80
N ALA A 318 -11.88 -14.91 1.07
CA ALA A 318 -11.27 -15.16 -0.24
C ALA A 318 -9.80 -15.64 -0.18
N GLY A 319 -9.26 -15.83 1.01
CA GLY A 319 -7.91 -16.33 1.25
C GLY A 319 -7.81 -16.99 2.62
N LEU A 320 -6.62 -17.43 2.96
CA LEU A 320 -6.34 -18.09 4.24
C LEU A 320 -5.67 -17.13 5.19
N VAL A 321 -6.42 -16.66 6.18
CA VAL A 321 -5.95 -15.75 7.24
C VAL A 321 -5.56 -16.58 8.46
N CYS A 322 -4.28 -16.51 8.87
CA CYS A 322 -3.71 -17.41 9.87
C CYS A 322 -2.99 -16.63 10.99
N PRO A 323 -3.04 -17.10 12.24
CA PRO A 323 -2.12 -16.58 13.26
C PRO A 323 -0.67 -16.87 12.86
N LEU A 324 0.28 -16.08 13.39
CA LEU A 324 1.71 -16.25 13.14
C LEU A 324 2.27 -17.43 13.95
N GLU A 325 1.77 -18.63 13.66
CA GLU A 325 2.10 -19.91 14.29
C GLU A 325 2.43 -20.93 13.20
N ASN A 326 3.55 -21.63 13.33
CA ASN A 326 4.04 -22.56 12.30
C ASN A 326 2.98 -23.56 11.84
N GLU A 327 2.32 -24.26 12.78
CA GLU A 327 1.30 -25.25 12.46
C GLU A 327 0.14 -24.69 11.62
N ALA A 328 -0.30 -23.44 11.90
CA ALA A 328 -1.37 -22.79 11.14
C ALA A 328 -0.95 -22.59 9.67
N TRP A 329 0.29 -22.14 9.44
CA TRP A 329 0.84 -21.92 8.10
C TRP A 329 1.16 -23.21 7.35
N VAL A 330 1.55 -24.27 8.07
CA VAL A 330 1.70 -25.62 7.49
C VAL A 330 0.35 -26.10 6.96
N ARG A 331 -0.69 -26.06 7.80
CA ARG A 331 -2.07 -26.44 7.39
C ARG A 331 -2.60 -25.55 6.25
N ALA A 332 -2.29 -24.26 6.28
CA ALA A 332 -2.75 -23.33 5.24
C ALA A 332 -2.16 -23.68 3.87
N LEU A 333 -0.86 -24.00 3.78
CA LEU A 333 -0.24 -24.35 2.50
C LEU A 333 -0.77 -25.68 1.95
N GLU A 334 -1.09 -26.63 2.81
CA GLU A 334 -1.81 -27.87 2.40
C GLU A 334 -3.22 -27.56 1.87
N ALA A 335 -3.94 -26.68 2.57
CA ALA A 335 -5.28 -26.25 2.17
C ALA A 335 -5.29 -25.54 0.82
N VAL A 336 -4.27 -24.73 0.51
CA VAL A 336 -4.11 -24.09 -0.81
C VAL A 336 -4.14 -25.14 -1.93
N LYS A 337 -3.41 -26.24 -1.79
CA LYS A 337 -3.39 -27.30 -2.80
C LYS A 337 -4.76 -27.93 -3.01
N MET A 338 -5.47 -28.21 -1.91
CA MET A 338 -6.77 -28.89 -1.96
C MET A 338 -7.90 -27.96 -2.47
N ARG A 339 -7.84 -26.66 -2.16
CA ARG A 339 -8.90 -25.70 -2.42
C ARG A 339 -8.50 -24.64 -3.47
N ARG A 340 -7.51 -24.93 -4.31
CA ARG A 340 -6.93 -23.92 -5.22
C ARG A 340 -7.98 -23.25 -6.09
N GLU A 341 -8.84 -24.02 -6.75
CA GLU A 341 -9.86 -23.48 -7.66
C GLU A 341 -10.86 -22.59 -6.93
N GLU A 342 -11.31 -22.99 -5.75
CA GLU A 342 -12.20 -22.23 -4.88
C GLU A 342 -11.54 -20.91 -4.46
N LEU A 343 -10.28 -20.94 -3.97
CA LEU A 343 -9.55 -19.77 -3.52
C LEU A 343 -9.28 -18.78 -4.68
N VAL A 344 -8.96 -19.29 -5.86
CA VAL A 344 -8.78 -18.46 -7.07
C VAL A 344 -10.07 -17.77 -7.45
N ALA A 345 -11.20 -18.49 -7.47
CA ALA A 345 -12.51 -17.92 -7.83
C ALA A 345 -12.93 -16.83 -6.81
N ALA A 346 -12.86 -17.15 -5.52
CA ALA A 346 -13.18 -16.22 -4.44
C ALA A 346 -12.26 -15.00 -4.45
N GLY A 347 -10.95 -15.19 -4.67
CA GLY A 347 -9.96 -14.11 -4.74
C GLY A 347 -10.25 -13.15 -5.89
N LYS A 348 -10.52 -13.66 -7.09
CA LYS A 348 -10.89 -12.83 -8.26
C LYS A 348 -12.17 -12.04 -8.02
N ASP A 349 -13.17 -12.64 -7.40
CA ASP A 349 -14.41 -11.95 -7.05
C ASP A 349 -14.15 -10.84 -6.01
N ARG A 350 -13.37 -11.16 -4.96
CA ARG A 350 -12.97 -10.19 -3.93
C ARG A 350 -12.25 -8.98 -4.52
N ALA A 351 -11.34 -9.18 -5.48
CA ALA A 351 -10.57 -8.13 -6.12
C ALA A 351 -11.44 -7.11 -6.87
N ARG A 352 -12.63 -7.49 -7.35
CA ARG A 352 -13.58 -6.57 -8.02
C ARG A 352 -14.09 -5.44 -7.14
N ALA A 353 -14.02 -5.61 -5.81
CA ALA A 353 -14.41 -4.56 -4.87
C ALA A 353 -13.35 -3.46 -4.69
N PHE A 354 -12.20 -3.55 -5.38
CA PHE A 354 -11.04 -2.69 -5.19
C PHE A 354 -10.55 -2.10 -6.51
N THR A 355 -11.44 -1.49 -7.30
CA THR A 355 -11.04 -0.80 -8.53
C THR A 355 -10.65 0.65 -8.27
N SER A 356 -9.88 1.25 -9.19
CA SER A 356 -9.50 2.66 -9.09
C SER A 356 -10.72 3.58 -9.18
N GLU A 357 -11.76 3.20 -9.94
CA GLU A 357 -13.02 3.94 -10.06
C GLU A 357 -13.80 3.94 -8.74
N ILE A 358 -13.84 2.80 -8.03
CA ILE A 358 -14.47 2.73 -6.70
C ILE A 358 -13.71 3.63 -5.71
N SER A 359 -12.39 3.53 -5.68
CA SER A 359 -11.54 4.38 -4.84
C SER A 359 -11.73 5.87 -5.11
N ALA A 360 -11.81 6.25 -6.39
CA ALA A 360 -12.04 7.63 -6.82
C ALA A 360 -13.44 8.11 -6.46
N THR A 361 -14.45 7.28 -6.59
CA THR A 361 -15.84 7.60 -6.19
C THR A 361 -15.91 7.89 -4.68
N GLU A 362 -15.31 7.01 -3.86
CA GLU A 362 -15.22 7.21 -2.42
C GLU A 362 -14.44 8.49 -2.05
N LEU A 363 -13.40 8.83 -2.82
CA LEU A 363 -12.64 10.07 -2.64
C LEU A 363 -13.46 11.32 -2.97
N VAL A 364 -14.22 11.30 -4.08
CA VAL A 364 -15.10 12.41 -4.48
C VAL A 364 -16.16 12.68 -3.40
N GLU A 365 -16.74 11.63 -2.82
CA GLU A 365 -17.65 11.75 -1.68
C GLU A 365 -17.00 12.50 -0.50
N GLN A 366 -15.70 12.26 -0.24
CA GLN A 366 -15.01 12.98 0.82
C GLN A 366 -14.79 14.47 0.47
N TYR A 367 -14.54 14.78 -0.80
CA TYR A 367 -14.47 16.17 -1.24
C TYR A 367 -15.82 16.89 -1.06
N ASP A 368 -16.93 16.23 -1.39
CA ASP A 368 -18.25 16.78 -1.18
C ASP A 368 -18.56 17.02 0.31
N LEU A 369 -18.16 16.10 1.19
CA LEU A 369 -18.30 16.28 2.64
C LEU A 369 -17.45 17.42 3.19
N VAL A 370 -16.24 17.65 2.67
CA VAL A 370 -15.42 18.82 3.05
C VAL A 370 -16.13 20.11 2.63
N LEU A 371 -16.71 20.16 1.43
CA LEU A 371 -17.45 21.33 0.95
C LEU A 371 -18.73 21.59 1.74
N ALA A 372 -19.48 20.53 2.09
CA ALA A 372 -20.69 20.65 2.89
C ALA A 372 -20.39 21.25 4.28
N ALA A 373 -19.32 20.79 4.91
CA ALA A 373 -18.84 21.33 6.20
C ALA A 373 -18.43 22.81 6.09
N ALA A 374 -17.79 23.20 4.98
CA ALA A 374 -17.39 24.59 4.73
C ALA A 374 -18.58 25.55 4.58
N ARG A 375 -19.73 25.04 4.09
CA ARG A 375 -20.98 25.80 3.92
C ARG A 375 -21.88 25.82 5.15
N GLY A 376 -21.47 25.15 6.25
CA GLY A 376 -22.31 24.99 7.45
C GLY A 376 -23.54 24.10 7.27
N ILE A 377 -23.60 23.33 6.18
CA ILE A 377 -24.63 22.35 5.92
C ILE A 377 -24.30 21.11 6.73
N ARG A 378 -25.09 20.83 7.77
CA ARG A 378 -24.96 19.62 8.64
C ARG A 378 -25.66 18.42 8.03
#